data_7138cd6ebec8eb441b581e784ca285d9
#
_entry.id   7138cd6ebec8eb441b581e784ca285d9
#
_cell.length_a   1.000
_cell.length_b   1.000
_cell.length_c   1.000
_cell.angle_alpha   90.00
_cell.angle_beta   90.00
_cell.angle_gamma   90.00
#
_symmetry.space_group_name_H-M   'P 1'
#
loop_
_entity.id
_entity.type
_entity.pdbx_description
1 polymer ?
#
loop_
_entity_poly.entity_id
_entity_poly.type
_entity_poly.pdbx_seq_one_letter_code
_entity_poly.pdbx_strand_id
1 'polypeptide(L)'
;MADKLDDMKQRLAELMTEREELDAAIEEMIADMAALPPEQRSASDWAPDGPSTRKYLELTARQAAVETEIIDLNRAIVESDAPASSLH
;
A
#
# COMPACT_ATOMS: atom_id res chain seq x y z
N MET A 1 27.79 -10.42 -7.90
CA MET A 1 26.94 -9.50 -8.65
C MET A 1 25.49 -9.77 -8.28
N ALA A 2 24.75 -8.75 -7.90
CA ALA A 2 23.34 -8.96 -7.55
C ALA A 2 22.55 -9.35 -8.79
N ASP A 3 21.77 -10.40 -8.67
CA ASP A 3 20.89 -10.84 -9.73
C ASP A 3 19.69 -9.88 -9.80
N LYS A 4 19.23 -9.59 -11.00
CA LYS A 4 18.03 -8.76 -11.19
C LYS A 4 16.82 -9.37 -10.45
N LEU A 5 16.74 -10.70 -10.45
CA LEU A 5 15.68 -11.39 -9.73
C LEU A 5 15.77 -11.15 -8.23
N ASP A 6 16.98 -11.18 -7.67
CA ASP A 6 17.18 -10.91 -6.25
C ASP A 6 16.79 -9.47 -5.91
N ASP A 7 17.13 -8.51 -6.77
CA ASP A 7 16.74 -7.11 -6.58
C ASP A 7 15.22 -6.95 -6.58
N MET A 8 14.55 -7.65 -7.48
CA MET A 8 13.08 -7.61 -7.54
C MET A 8 12.46 -8.21 -6.27
N LYS A 9 13.00 -9.31 -5.78
CA LYS A 9 12.50 -9.94 -4.56
C LYS A 9 12.71 -9.06 -3.34
N GLN A 10 13.85 -8.38 -3.28
CA GLN A 10 14.14 -7.44 -2.19
C GLN A 10 13.18 -6.26 -2.25
N ARG A 11 12.97 -5.71 -3.42
CA ARG A 11 12.02 -4.60 -3.60
C ARG A 11 10.61 -5.02 -3.20
N LEU A 12 10.22 -6.23 -3.56
CA LEU A 12 8.92 -6.77 -3.19
C LEU A 12 8.77 -6.84 -1.66
N ALA A 13 9.81 -7.33 -0.97
CA ALA A 13 9.78 -7.40 0.49
C ALA A 13 9.64 -6.01 1.12
N GLU A 14 10.34 -5.01 0.59
CA GLU A 14 10.22 -3.63 1.06
C GLU A 14 8.81 -3.08 0.85
N LEU A 15 8.22 -3.36 -0.30
CA LEU A 15 6.86 -2.91 -0.61
C LEU A 15 5.83 -3.59 0.28
N MET A 16 6.02 -4.87 0.58
CA MET A 16 5.10 -5.57 1.47
C MET A 16 5.16 -5.01 2.88
N THR A 17 6.34 -4.64 3.36
CA THR A 17 6.50 -3.98 4.64
C THR A 17 5.82 -2.60 4.62
N GLU A 18 6.02 -1.83 3.57
CA GLU A 18 5.38 -0.54 3.42
C GLU A 18 3.86 -0.67 3.40
N ARG A 19 3.34 -1.69 2.71
CA ARG A 19 1.91 -1.95 2.67
C ARG A 19 1.34 -2.23 4.06
N GLU A 20 2.04 -3.04 4.85
CA GLU A 20 1.61 -3.33 6.22
C GLU A 20 1.58 -2.08 7.08
N GLU A 21 2.59 -1.23 6.94
CA GLU A 21 2.65 0.04 7.67
C GLU A 21 1.52 0.98 7.26
N LEU A 22 1.23 1.03 5.96
CA LEU A 22 0.13 1.85 5.44
C LEU A 22 -1.23 1.33 5.92
N ASP A 23 -1.42 0.01 5.90
CA ASP A 23 -2.66 -0.60 6.38
C ASP A 23 -2.88 -0.26 7.85
N ALA A 24 -1.85 -0.37 8.67
CA ALA A 24 -1.94 -0.05 10.09
C ALA A 24 -2.26 1.42 10.31
N ALA A 25 -1.61 2.32 9.57
CA ALA A 25 -1.86 3.74 9.68
C ALA A 25 -3.28 4.11 9.26
N ILE A 26 -3.77 3.50 8.19
CA ILE A 26 -5.13 3.74 7.70
C ILE A 26 -6.16 3.22 8.72
N GLU A 27 -5.94 2.03 9.27
CA GLU A 27 -6.83 1.47 10.28
C GLU A 27 -6.90 2.35 11.52
N GLU A 28 -5.76 2.88 11.95
CA GLU A 28 -5.71 3.78 13.09
C GLU A 28 -6.50 5.06 12.80
N MET A 29 -6.38 5.62 11.61
CA MET A 29 -7.13 6.80 11.23
C MET A 29 -8.64 6.51 11.20
N ILE A 30 -9.04 5.36 10.69
CA ILE A 30 -10.45 4.97 10.67
C ILE A 30 -10.98 4.83 12.09
N ALA A 31 -10.19 4.24 12.99
CA ALA A 31 -10.58 4.11 14.39
C ALA A 31 -10.74 5.47 15.05
N ASP A 32 -9.84 6.41 14.77
CA ASP A 32 -9.94 7.77 15.28
C ASP A 32 -11.21 8.47 14.80
N MET A 33 -11.51 8.31 13.50
CA MET A 33 -12.73 8.87 12.93
C MET A 33 -13.97 8.24 13.58
N ALA A 34 -13.98 6.92 13.74
CA ALA A 34 -15.10 6.20 14.29
C ALA A 34 -15.35 6.53 15.77
N ALA A 35 -14.31 6.99 16.48
CA ALA A 35 -14.45 7.41 17.87
C ALA A 35 -15.22 8.73 18.01
N LEU A 36 -15.34 9.50 16.94
CA LEU A 36 -16.09 10.75 16.94
C LEU A 36 -17.57 10.49 16.68
N PRO A 37 -18.48 11.22 17.38
CA PRO A 37 -19.90 11.15 17.02
C PRO A 37 -20.10 11.58 15.56
N PRO A 38 -21.03 10.93 14.83
CA PRO A 38 -21.23 11.26 13.41
C PRO A 38 -21.46 12.74 13.13
N GLU A 39 -22.17 13.43 14.01
CA GLU A 39 -22.48 14.85 13.84
C GLU A 39 -21.26 15.76 14.01
N GLN A 40 -20.19 15.25 14.62
CA GLN A 40 -18.97 16.04 14.85
C GLN A 40 -17.91 15.80 13.79
N ARG A 41 -18.04 14.75 13.00
CA ARG A 41 -17.00 14.38 12.03
C ARG A 41 -16.76 15.47 10.99
N SER A 42 -17.81 16.05 10.47
CA SER A 42 -17.70 17.10 9.45
C SER A 42 -17.20 18.43 9.98
N ALA A 43 -17.20 18.62 11.30
CA ALA A 43 -16.71 19.83 11.95
C ALA A 43 -15.33 19.63 12.59
N SER A 44 -14.76 18.43 12.44
CA SER A 44 -13.45 18.08 13.02
C SER A 44 -12.38 18.11 11.93
N ASP A 45 -11.21 17.56 12.24
CA ASP A 45 -10.14 17.35 11.27
C ASP A 45 -10.58 16.44 10.12
N TRP A 46 -11.71 15.75 10.26
CA TRP A 46 -12.31 14.91 9.25
C TRP A 46 -13.31 15.63 8.34
N ALA A 47 -13.34 16.95 8.41
CA ALA A 47 -14.11 17.74 7.44
C ALA A 47 -13.60 17.44 6.01
N PRO A 48 -14.41 17.68 4.97
CA PRO A 48 -13.99 17.35 3.58
C PRO A 48 -12.63 17.91 3.17
N ASP A 49 -12.24 19.06 3.73
CA ASP A 49 -10.95 19.68 3.46
C ASP A 49 -10.04 19.68 4.70
N GLY A 50 -10.39 18.90 5.71
CA GLY A 50 -9.62 18.83 6.94
C GLY A 50 -8.30 18.07 6.80
N PRO A 51 -7.36 18.30 7.74
CA PRO A 51 -6.05 17.65 7.68
C PRO A 51 -6.10 16.13 7.78
N SER A 52 -7.00 15.56 8.59
CA SER A 52 -7.13 14.12 8.71
C SER A 52 -7.68 13.50 7.43
N THR A 53 -8.68 14.12 6.84
CA THR A 53 -9.25 13.67 5.56
C THR A 53 -8.18 13.68 4.48
N ARG A 54 -7.40 14.76 4.41
CA ARG A 54 -6.33 14.90 3.43
C ARG A 54 -5.27 13.82 3.61
N LYS A 55 -4.85 13.60 4.84
CA LYS A 55 -3.86 12.56 5.14
C LYS A 55 -4.37 11.17 4.79
N TYR A 56 -5.64 10.90 5.12
CA TYR A 56 -6.26 9.62 4.78
C TYR A 56 -6.25 9.39 3.27
N LEU A 57 -6.59 10.40 2.49
CA LEU A 57 -6.58 10.29 1.04
C LEU A 57 -5.17 10.07 0.50
N GLU A 58 -4.16 10.72 1.07
CA GLU A 58 -2.78 10.51 0.69
C GLU A 58 -2.33 9.07 0.98
N LEU A 59 -2.67 8.56 2.16
CA LEU A 59 -2.30 7.20 2.55
C LEU A 59 -2.99 6.16 1.67
N THR A 60 -4.28 6.34 1.35
CA THR A 60 -4.98 5.39 0.49
C THR A 60 -4.46 5.44 -0.94
N ALA A 61 -4.08 6.62 -1.44
CA ALA A 61 -3.47 6.74 -2.76
C ALA A 61 -2.12 6.03 -2.80
N ARG A 62 -1.31 6.21 -1.75
CA ARG A 62 -0.02 5.52 -1.66
C ARG A 62 -0.21 4.01 -1.56
N GLN A 63 -1.19 3.56 -0.79
CA GLN A 63 -1.51 2.14 -0.66
C GLN A 63 -1.86 1.53 -2.02
N ALA A 64 -2.67 2.21 -2.80
CA ALA A 64 -3.04 1.74 -4.14
C ALA A 64 -1.81 1.64 -5.05
N ALA A 65 -0.91 2.62 -4.98
CA ALA A 65 0.32 2.61 -5.77
C ALA A 65 1.23 1.45 -5.35
N VAL A 66 1.37 1.22 -4.04
CA VAL A 66 2.18 0.12 -3.51
C VAL A 66 1.60 -1.22 -3.95
N GLU A 67 0.29 -1.40 -3.87
CA GLU A 67 -0.35 -2.65 -4.28
C GLU A 67 -0.16 -2.92 -5.77
N THR A 68 -0.27 -1.90 -6.61
CA THR A 68 -0.01 -2.04 -8.04
C THR A 68 1.42 -2.47 -8.29
N GLU A 69 2.37 -1.84 -7.61
CA GLU A 69 3.78 -2.17 -7.76
C GLU A 69 4.07 -3.60 -7.30
N ILE A 70 3.44 -4.05 -6.21
CA ILE A 70 3.55 -5.42 -5.72
C ILE A 70 3.06 -6.41 -6.78
N ILE A 71 1.91 -6.14 -7.37
CA ILE A 71 1.35 -7.01 -8.41
C ILE A 71 2.29 -7.09 -9.62
N ASP A 72 2.80 -5.95 -10.06
CA ASP A 72 3.72 -5.89 -11.20
C ASP A 72 5.02 -6.64 -10.91
N LEU A 73 5.57 -6.48 -9.71
CA LEU A 73 6.79 -7.20 -9.31
C LEU A 73 6.55 -8.70 -9.18
N ASN A 74 5.43 -9.10 -8.62
CA ASN A 74 5.09 -10.52 -8.52
C ASN A 74 5.02 -11.14 -9.92
N ARG A 75 4.40 -10.45 -10.85
CA ARG A 75 4.31 -10.92 -12.22
C ARG A 75 5.71 -11.04 -12.84
N ALA A 76 6.54 -10.01 -12.65
CA ALA A 76 7.90 -10.02 -13.20
C ALA A 76 8.75 -11.13 -12.60
N ILE A 77 8.60 -11.38 -11.30
CA ILE A 77 9.33 -12.43 -10.59
C ILE A 77 8.90 -13.81 -11.13
N VAL A 78 7.59 -14.02 -11.26
CA VAL A 78 7.07 -15.29 -11.77
C VAL A 78 7.58 -15.54 -13.21
N GLU A 79 7.55 -14.52 -14.04
CA GLU A 79 8.03 -14.63 -15.42
C GLU A 79 9.54 -14.91 -15.48
N SER A 80 10.30 -14.28 -14.57
CA SER A 80 11.75 -14.50 -14.51
C SER A 80 12.13 -15.87 -13.96
N ASP A 81 11.33 -16.38 -13.02
CA ASP A 81 11.57 -17.68 -12.40
C ASP A 81 11.07 -18.84 -13.27
N ALA A 82 10.21 -18.57 -14.24
CA ALA A 82 9.66 -19.62 -15.08
C ALA A 82 10.81 -20.27 -15.88
N PRO A 83 11.00 -21.58 -15.75
CA PRO A 83 12.02 -22.24 -16.54
C PRO A 83 11.65 -22.23 -18.02
N ALA A 84 12.67 -22.19 -18.88
CA ALA A 84 12.43 -22.18 -20.32
C ALA A 84 11.60 -23.37 -20.76
N SER A 85 11.74 -24.50 -20.08
CA SER A 85 10.98 -25.70 -20.39
C SER A 85 9.48 -25.52 -20.17
N SER A 86 9.07 -24.58 -19.35
CA SER A 86 7.66 -24.34 -19.11
C SER A 86 6.97 -23.70 -20.30
N LEU A 87 7.74 -23.28 -21.29
CA LEU A 87 7.22 -22.63 -22.49
C LEU A 87 6.83 -23.64 -23.59
N HIS A 88 7.02 -24.88 -23.34
CA HIS A 88 6.74 -25.94 -24.34
C HIS A 88 5.44 -26.63 -24.11
#